data_a7bc25cc01e1d01dc051d7dec690b77a
#
_entry.id   a7bc25cc01e1d01dc051d7dec690b77a
#
_cell.length_a   1.000
_cell.length_b   1.000
_cell.length_c   1.000
_cell.angle_alpha   90.00
_cell.angle_beta   90.00
_cell.angle_gamma   90.00
#
_symmetry.space_group_name_H-M   'P 1'
#
loop_
_entity.id
_entity.type
_entity.pdbx_description
1 polymer ?
#
loop_
_entity_poly.entity_id
_entity_poly.type
_entity_poly.pdbx_seq_one_letter_code
_entity_poly.pdbx_strand_id
1 'polypeptide(L)'
;MSDTLCNEKKKPYTFSEDGNSCIITETRTPRYWYNYLWNENHYCAQISQTGHGRSYYLSEKADMCMMNQDDARYIYLRDEKSKECWNIGEGPLNTEVENYQCVHSIGSSRIQSSYQNIASSWR
;
A
#
# COMPACT_ATOMS: atom_id res chain seq x y z
N MET A 1 32.62 -14.69 -27.54
CA MET A 1 32.18 -13.43 -26.84
C MET A 1 30.71 -13.61 -26.56
N SER A 2 30.37 -13.94 -25.34
CA SER A 2 28.98 -14.12 -24.91
C SER A 2 28.53 -12.81 -24.30
N ASP A 3 27.64 -12.10 -25.00
CA ASP A 3 26.89 -10.97 -24.46
C ASP A 3 26.01 -11.47 -23.33
N THR A 4 26.45 -11.21 -22.12
CA THR A 4 25.64 -11.41 -20.92
C THR A 4 24.60 -10.28 -20.92
N LEU A 5 23.44 -10.55 -21.52
CA LEU A 5 22.24 -9.73 -21.37
C LEU A 5 21.93 -9.63 -19.87
N CYS A 6 22.35 -8.54 -19.27
CA CYS A 6 21.95 -8.13 -17.94
C CYS A 6 20.43 -7.91 -18.00
N ASN A 7 19.67 -8.90 -17.52
CA ASN A 7 18.23 -8.84 -17.45
C ASN A 7 17.92 -7.77 -16.37
N GLU A 8 17.73 -6.52 -16.77
CA GLU A 8 17.31 -5.44 -15.86
C GLU A 8 15.95 -5.84 -15.31
N LYS A 9 15.96 -6.37 -14.09
CA LYS A 9 14.72 -6.64 -13.35
C LYS A 9 13.91 -5.34 -13.31
N LYS A 10 12.76 -5.32 -13.94
CA LYS A 10 11.82 -4.22 -13.91
C LYS A 10 11.64 -3.77 -12.46
N LYS A 11 11.96 -2.52 -12.18
CA LYS A 11 11.78 -1.97 -10.82
C LYS A 11 10.29 -1.96 -10.49
N PRO A 12 9.90 -2.43 -9.28
CA PRO A 12 8.51 -2.47 -8.86
C PRO A 12 7.94 -1.09 -8.50
N TYR A 13 8.65 -0.02 -8.81
CA TYR A 13 8.24 1.35 -8.53
C TYR A 13 8.74 2.33 -9.56
N THR A 14 8.05 3.46 -9.65
CA THR A 14 8.47 4.67 -10.39
C THR A 14 8.14 5.90 -9.55
N PHE A 15 8.74 7.04 -9.90
CA PHE A 15 8.33 8.33 -9.34
C PHE A 15 7.47 9.07 -10.35
N SER A 16 6.55 9.92 -9.86
CA SER A 16 5.83 10.87 -10.71
C SER A 16 6.79 11.88 -11.35
N GLU A 17 6.38 12.52 -12.42
CA GLU A 17 7.21 13.50 -13.15
C GLU A 17 7.65 14.67 -12.27
N ASP A 18 6.80 15.10 -11.34
CA ASP A 18 7.09 16.16 -10.37
C ASP A 18 7.91 15.68 -9.16
N GLY A 19 8.21 14.37 -9.06
CA GLY A 19 8.96 13.77 -7.96
C GLY A 19 8.20 13.66 -6.63
N ASN A 20 6.93 14.09 -6.55
CA ASN A 20 6.18 14.18 -5.31
C ASN A 20 5.47 12.88 -4.91
N SER A 21 5.48 11.88 -5.78
CA SER A 21 4.80 10.60 -5.54
C SER A 21 5.68 9.42 -5.95
N CYS A 22 5.66 8.39 -5.11
CA CYS A 22 6.22 7.07 -5.42
C CYS A 22 5.08 6.14 -5.82
N ILE A 23 5.13 5.59 -7.02
CA ILE A 23 4.13 4.71 -7.61
C ILE A 23 4.67 3.29 -7.55
N ILE A 24 4.05 2.43 -6.75
CA ILE A 24 4.44 1.04 -6.53
C ILE A 24 3.43 0.16 -7.27
N THR A 25 3.94 -0.75 -8.10
CA THR A 25 3.11 -1.58 -9.00
C THR A 25 3.06 -3.05 -8.61
N GLU A 26 3.70 -3.41 -7.49
CA GLU A 26 3.70 -4.78 -6.98
C GLU A 26 3.29 -4.80 -5.52
N THR A 27 2.45 -5.76 -5.14
CA THR A 27 2.04 -5.97 -3.75
C THR A 27 3.20 -6.50 -2.90
N ARG A 28 4.01 -7.38 -3.49
CA ARG A 28 5.16 -8.04 -2.83
C ARG A 28 6.44 -7.30 -3.13
N THR A 29 6.89 -6.54 -2.15
CA THR A 29 8.20 -5.88 -2.14
C THR A 29 9.12 -6.59 -1.14
N PRO A 30 10.47 -6.45 -1.24
CA PRO A 30 11.39 -7.11 -0.31
C PRO A 30 11.14 -6.80 1.17
N ARG A 31 10.50 -5.68 1.45
CA ARG A 31 10.02 -5.22 2.76
C ARG A 31 8.86 -4.27 2.55
N TYR A 32 8.10 -3.97 3.60
CA TYR A 32 7.07 -2.92 3.52
C TYR A 32 7.70 -1.55 3.25
N TRP A 33 7.17 -0.87 2.26
CA TRP A 33 7.54 0.51 1.94
C TRP A 33 6.48 1.44 2.48
N TYR A 34 6.82 2.14 3.55
CA TYR A 34 5.90 2.97 4.30
C TYR A 34 5.87 4.40 3.80
N ASN A 35 4.67 4.96 3.71
CA ASN A 35 4.44 6.39 3.77
C ASN A 35 4.08 6.79 5.20
N TYR A 36 4.57 7.94 5.62
CA TYR A 36 4.33 8.50 6.95
C TYR A 36 3.44 9.72 6.81
N LEU A 37 2.21 9.61 7.27
CA LEU A 37 1.24 10.69 7.29
C LEU A 37 1.17 11.24 8.71
N TRP A 38 1.42 12.52 8.87
CA TRP A 38 1.44 13.16 10.17
C TRP A 38 0.85 14.56 10.10
N ASN A 39 0.44 15.10 11.23
CA ASN A 39 -0.05 16.45 11.37
C ASN A 39 0.59 17.17 12.55
N GLU A 40 0.35 18.46 12.65
CA GLU A 40 0.89 19.31 13.73
C GLU A 40 0.39 18.92 15.14
N ASN A 41 -0.68 18.14 15.24
CA ASN A 41 -1.21 17.62 16.51
C ASN A 41 -0.56 16.29 16.92
N HIS A 42 0.60 15.97 16.41
CA HIS A 42 1.40 14.80 16.75
C HIS A 42 0.78 13.44 16.41
N TYR A 43 -0.22 13.40 15.54
CA TYR A 43 -0.72 12.15 14.98
C TYR A 43 0.17 11.70 13.84
N CYS A 44 0.49 10.41 13.85
CA CYS A 44 1.20 9.78 12.74
C CYS A 44 0.53 8.47 12.34
N ALA A 45 0.41 8.24 11.05
CA ALA A 45 0.03 6.96 10.48
C ALA A 45 1.12 6.47 9.52
N GLN A 46 1.60 5.27 9.74
CA GLN A 46 2.43 4.53 8.79
C GLN A 46 1.50 3.72 7.89
N ILE A 47 1.69 3.81 6.59
CA ILE A 47 0.91 3.05 5.61
C ILE A 47 1.87 2.45 4.59
N SER A 48 1.92 1.12 4.53
CA SER A 48 2.68 0.40 3.51
C SER A 48 1.92 0.33 2.19
N GLN A 49 2.58 -0.18 1.17
CA GLN A 49 1.96 -0.42 -0.14
C GLN A 49 0.74 -1.35 -0.07
N THR A 50 0.58 -2.15 0.99
CA THR A 50 -0.55 -3.07 1.18
C THR A 50 -1.43 -2.72 2.38
N GLY A 51 -1.28 -1.53 2.96
CA GLY A 51 -2.08 -1.04 4.08
C GLY A 51 -1.55 -1.40 5.46
N HIS A 52 -0.44 -2.16 5.57
CA HIS A 52 0.20 -2.42 6.86
C HIS A 52 0.78 -1.15 7.47
N GLY A 53 0.89 -1.14 8.78
CA GLY A 53 1.55 -0.11 9.54
C GLY A 53 0.71 0.39 10.71
N ARG A 54 1.37 1.01 11.64
CA ARG A 54 0.77 1.51 12.88
C ARG A 54 0.23 2.93 12.75
N SER A 55 -0.69 3.26 13.63
CA SER A 55 -1.11 4.63 13.90
C SER A 55 -0.86 4.96 15.35
N TYR A 56 -0.30 6.12 15.61
CA TYR A 56 0.05 6.52 16.96
C TYR A 56 -0.05 8.04 17.15
N TYR A 57 -0.19 8.42 18.40
CA TYR A 57 -0.12 9.79 18.87
C TYR A 57 1.13 9.95 19.71
N LEU A 58 1.97 10.92 19.38
CA LEU A 58 3.16 11.29 20.15
C LEU A 58 2.81 12.46 21.07
N SER A 59 3.09 12.31 22.36
CA SER A 59 3.02 13.40 23.31
C SER A 59 4.34 13.58 24.04
N GLU A 60 4.54 14.70 24.68
CA GLU A 60 5.72 14.93 25.52
C GLU A 60 5.84 13.94 26.69
N LYS A 61 4.73 13.32 27.08
CA LYS A 61 4.64 12.45 28.26
C LYS A 61 4.60 10.96 27.91
N ALA A 62 4.01 10.57 26.81
CA ALA A 62 3.89 9.18 26.41
C ALA A 62 3.47 9.04 24.95
N ASP A 63 3.92 7.96 24.35
CA ASP A 63 3.44 7.53 23.02
C ASP A 63 2.19 6.67 23.20
N MET A 64 1.12 7.03 22.52
CA MET A 64 -0.10 6.24 22.48
C MET A 64 -0.19 5.52 21.14
N CYS A 65 -0.03 4.21 21.15
CA CYS A 65 -0.25 3.39 19.98
C CYS A 65 -1.76 3.15 19.81
N MET A 66 -2.33 3.62 18.72
CA MET A 66 -3.74 3.40 18.38
C MET A 66 -3.93 2.14 17.53
N MET A 67 -2.90 1.74 16.80
CA MET A 67 -2.88 0.55 15.96
C MET A 67 -1.43 0.05 15.86
N ASN A 68 -1.22 -1.22 16.18
CA ASN A 68 0.12 -1.82 16.21
C ASN A 68 0.76 -1.92 14.81
N GLN A 69 2.05 -2.13 14.78
CA GLN A 69 2.81 -2.26 13.54
C GLN A 69 2.39 -3.47 12.71
N ASP A 70 2.02 -4.56 13.39
CA ASP A 70 1.59 -5.81 12.74
C ASP A 70 0.11 -5.76 12.33
N ASP A 71 -0.63 -4.74 12.75
CA ASP A 71 -1.98 -4.51 12.31
C ASP A 71 -1.98 -3.91 10.91
N ALA A 72 -3.02 -4.20 10.17
CA ALA A 72 -3.20 -3.64 8.84
C ALA A 72 -4.62 -3.12 8.65
N ARG A 73 -4.71 -2.15 7.77
CA ARG A 73 -5.99 -1.61 7.35
C ARG A 73 -6.46 -2.44 6.17
N TYR A 74 -7.47 -3.26 6.38
CA TYR A 74 -8.01 -4.10 5.32
C TYR A 74 -9.38 -3.61 4.89
N ILE A 75 -9.58 -3.55 3.59
CA ILE A 75 -10.90 -3.33 2.99
C ILE A 75 -11.26 -4.58 2.22
N TYR A 76 -12.34 -5.22 2.67
CA TYR A 76 -12.88 -6.41 2.06
C TYR A 76 -14.02 -6.03 1.14
N LEU A 77 -14.00 -6.59 -0.05
CA LEU A 77 -15.06 -6.49 -1.03
C LEU A 77 -15.69 -7.88 -1.25
N ARG A 78 -16.97 -7.92 -1.49
CA ARG A 78 -17.70 -9.15 -1.79
C ARG A 78 -18.67 -8.92 -2.93
N ASP A 79 -18.61 -9.78 -3.92
CA ASP A 79 -19.66 -9.86 -4.94
C ASP A 79 -20.84 -10.69 -4.42
N GLU A 80 -22.02 -10.08 -4.36
CA GLU A 80 -23.22 -10.75 -3.86
C GLU A 80 -23.75 -11.85 -4.79
N LYS A 81 -23.36 -11.85 -6.06
CA LYS A 81 -23.76 -12.88 -7.02
C LYS A 81 -22.86 -14.11 -6.94
N SER A 82 -21.55 -13.91 -7.10
CA SER A 82 -20.57 -15.00 -7.06
C SER A 82 -20.21 -15.44 -5.64
N LYS A 83 -20.49 -14.60 -4.63
CA LYS A 83 -20.10 -14.78 -3.22
C LYS A 83 -18.58 -14.74 -2.99
N GLU A 84 -17.81 -14.36 -4.00
CA GLU A 84 -16.39 -14.22 -3.88
C GLU A 84 -16.00 -12.96 -3.08
N CYS A 85 -14.92 -13.08 -2.33
CA CYS A 85 -14.39 -11.99 -1.51
C CYS A 85 -12.94 -11.72 -1.89
N TRP A 86 -12.55 -10.45 -1.90
CA TRP A 86 -11.18 -10.04 -2.12
C TRP A 86 -10.83 -8.78 -1.30
N ASN A 87 -9.55 -8.44 -1.29
CA ASN A 87 -9.05 -7.19 -0.73
C ASN A 87 -8.61 -6.25 -1.85
N ILE A 88 -8.64 -4.94 -1.61
CA ILE A 88 -8.05 -3.97 -2.54
C ILE A 88 -6.54 -4.18 -2.65
N GLY A 89 -5.85 -4.44 -1.51
CA GLY A 89 -4.50 -5.00 -1.50
C GLY A 89 -4.54 -6.53 -1.46
N GLU A 90 -3.43 -7.19 -1.61
CA GLU A 90 -3.37 -8.65 -1.68
C GLU A 90 -3.82 -9.35 -0.38
N GLY A 91 -3.42 -8.83 0.76
CA GLY A 91 -3.68 -9.48 2.05
C GLY A 91 -4.97 -9.02 2.74
N PRO A 92 -5.54 -9.81 3.66
CA PRO A 92 -5.08 -11.13 4.07
C PRO A 92 -5.67 -12.29 3.27
N LEU A 93 -6.60 -12.04 2.35
CA LEU A 93 -7.25 -13.11 1.56
C LEU A 93 -6.33 -13.71 0.51
N ASN A 94 -5.22 -13.04 0.21
CA ASN A 94 -4.24 -13.43 -0.81
C ASN A 94 -4.86 -13.67 -2.20
N THR A 95 -5.93 -12.96 -2.50
CA THR A 95 -6.55 -12.98 -3.82
C THR A 95 -5.64 -12.21 -4.77
N GLU A 96 -5.26 -12.85 -5.85
CA GLU A 96 -4.48 -12.21 -6.90
C GLU A 96 -5.33 -11.15 -7.60
N VAL A 97 -4.94 -9.89 -7.45
CA VAL A 97 -5.66 -8.75 -8.03
C VAL A 97 -4.92 -8.23 -9.26
N GLU A 98 -5.66 -7.62 -10.17
CA GLU A 98 -5.14 -7.02 -11.39
C GLU A 98 -4.95 -5.52 -11.23
N ASN A 99 -4.10 -4.93 -12.07
CA ASN A 99 -3.88 -3.48 -12.13
C ASN A 99 -3.58 -2.83 -10.77
N TYR A 100 -2.88 -3.60 -9.91
CA TYR A 100 -2.50 -3.10 -8.61
C TYR A 100 -1.57 -1.89 -8.72
N GLN A 101 -1.86 -0.87 -7.93
CA GLN A 101 -1.02 0.30 -7.80
C GLN A 101 -1.17 0.90 -6.40
N CYS A 102 -0.06 1.19 -5.76
CA CYS A 102 -0.02 2.03 -4.57
C CYS A 102 0.71 3.32 -4.88
N VAL A 103 0.10 4.45 -4.59
CA VAL A 103 0.69 5.77 -4.78
C VAL A 103 0.90 6.40 -3.42
N HIS A 104 2.16 6.50 -3.01
CA HIS A 104 2.59 7.24 -1.83
C HIS A 104 2.97 8.67 -2.22
N SER A 105 2.19 9.62 -1.76
CA SER A 105 2.41 11.05 -2.00
C SER A 105 2.63 11.80 -0.68
N ILE A 106 3.08 13.02 -0.77
CA ILE A 106 3.13 13.91 0.40
C ILE A 106 1.70 14.12 0.91
N GLY A 107 1.42 13.68 2.14
CA GLY A 107 0.13 13.84 2.79
C GLY A 107 -0.97 12.86 2.38
N SER A 108 -0.69 11.88 1.52
CA SER A 108 -1.68 10.85 1.17
C SER A 108 -1.07 9.54 0.69
N SER A 109 -1.83 8.46 0.85
CA SER A 109 -1.55 7.18 0.21
C SER A 109 -2.82 6.68 -0.46
N ARG A 110 -2.70 6.14 -1.67
CA ARG A 110 -3.81 5.55 -2.40
C ARG A 110 -3.42 4.16 -2.88
N ILE A 111 -4.25 3.18 -2.56
CA ILE A 111 -4.13 1.81 -3.04
C ILE A 111 -5.31 1.55 -3.98
N GLN A 112 -5.03 1.02 -5.14
CA GLN A 112 -6.06 0.66 -6.13
C GLN A 112 -5.74 -0.67 -6.78
N SER A 113 -6.77 -1.38 -7.17
CA SER A 113 -6.68 -2.64 -7.91
C SER A 113 -7.99 -2.94 -8.60
N SER A 114 -8.00 -3.96 -9.43
CA SER A 114 -9.22 -4.51 -10.01
C SER A 114 -9.29 -6.03 -9.80
N TYR A 115 -10.51 -6.53 -9.69
CA TYR A 115 -10.81 -7.94 -9.62
C TYR A 115 -12.15 -8.20 -10.31
N GLN A 116 -12.22 -9.18 -11.20
CA GLN A 116 -13.42 -9.51 -11.97
C GLN A 116 -14.10 -8.29 -12.63
N ASN A 117 -13.31 -7.43 -13.26
CA ASN A 117 -13.76 -6.17 -13.89
C ASN A 117 -14.33 -5.12 -12.90
N ILE A 118 -14.15 -5.31 -11.61
CA ILE A 118 -14.50 -4.32 -10.59
C ILE A 118 -13.23 -3.59 -10.17
N ALA A 119 -13.15 -2.31 -10.52
CA ALA A 119 -12.06 -1.44 -10.10
C ALA A 119 -12.37 -0.85 -8.72
N SER A 120 -11.40 -0.90 -7.83
CA SER A 120 -11.50 -0.44 -6.45
C SER A 120 -10.35 0.48 -6.10
N SER A 121 -10.62 1.51 -5.32
CA SER A 121 -9.60 2.44 -4.83
C SER A 121 -9.88 2.86 -3.39
N TRP A 122 -8.82 2.91 -2.61
CA TRP A 122 -8.81 3.36 -1.22
C TRP A 122 -7.76 4.47 -1.04
N ARG A 123 -8.15 5.58 -0.40
CA ARG A 123 -7.29 6.72 -0.08
C ARG A 123 -7.41 7.09 1.40
#